data_4853d164100bed4f7e0be50a6643e3f6
#
_entry.id   4853d164100bed4f7e0be50a6643e3f6
#
_cell.length_a   1.000
_cell.length_b   1.000
_cell.length_c   1.000
_cell.angle_alpha   90.00
_cell.angle_beta   90.00
_cell.angle_gamma   90.00
#
_symmetry.space_group_name_H-M   'P 1'
#
loop_
_entity.id
_entity.type
_entity.pdbx_description
1 polymer ?
#
loop_
_entity_poly.entity_id
_entity_poly.type
_entity_poly.pdbx_seq_one_letter_code
_entity_poly.pdbx_strand_id
1 'polypeptide(L)'
;MPFLEIKGASKTYATGRAATEVLADINLSIAEGEFVAIVGYSGAGKSTLINFLTGLVKPDTGSVTLDGKPIAGPGPDRGVIFQNYSLLPWLSVFGNIALAVDQVFPDWSRERRHTHIQKYIAMVNLTPARDKKPRELSGGMRQRVSVARTLAMNPRILLMDEPFGALDALTRAQLQQETLQIWEADRKTVVLITNDPDEAILMADRVIPLTAGPRATLGPGIPVTLSRPRRRAELNDNYDFKQIRAEVTDYLLKATPRKSAGEGRTLVLPDIEPEDPSGRMLLGGRRQPVRRSEIKMETVRS
;
A
#
# COMPACT_ATOMS: atom_id res chain seq x y z
N MET A 1 2.93 -15.08 23.59
CA MET A 1 3.64 -13.81 23.33
C MET A 1 3.28 -13.37 21.90
N PRO A 2 3.18 -12.07 21.62
CA PRO A 2 2.93 -11.62 20.24
C PRO A 2 4.09 -12.01 19.34
N PHE A 3 3.77 -12.37 18.08
CA PHE A 3 4.78 -12.71 17.08
C PHE A 3 5.48 -11.46 16.53
N LEU A 4 4.71 -10.39 16.25
CA LEU A 4 5.21 -9.08 15.90
C LEU A 4 4.70 -8.07 16.93
N GLU A 5 5.58 -7.23 17.46
CA GLU A 5 5.19 -6.24 18.47
C GLU A 5 5.89 -4.90 18.22
N ILE A 6 5.10 -3.81 18.32
CA ILE A 6 5.59 -2.44 18.37
C ILE A 6 5.12 -1.86 19.70
N LYS A 7 6.03 -1.23 20.47
CA LYS A 7 5.73 -0.58 21.76
C LYS A 7 6.20 0.87 21.75
N GLY A 8 5.25 1.80 21.83
CA GLY A 8 5.51 3.23 22.00
C GLY A 8 6.39 3.84 20.92
N ALA A 9 6.32 3.30 19.67
CA ALA A 9 7.22 3.74 18.61
C ALA A 9 6.77 5.08 18.03
N SER A 10 7.70 6.04 17.93
CA SER A 10 7.45 7.34 17.30
C SER A 10 8.53 7.64 16.26
N LYS A 11 8.19 8.52 15.29
CA LYS A 11 9.12 8.95 14.25
C LYS A 11 8.92 10.39 13.84
N THR A 12 10.02 11.12 13.88
CA THR A 12 10.11 12.51 13.43
C THR A 12 11.07 12.60 12.23
N TYR A 13 10.66 13.33 11.22
CA TYR A 13 11.53 13.69 10.09
C TYR A 13 11.82 15.17 10.11
N ALA A 14 13.10 15.54 10.00
CA ALA A 14 13.52 16.93 9.85
C ALA A 14 13.61 17.29 8.37
N THR A 15 12.93 18.38 7.99
CA THR A 15 13.02 18.94 6.64
C THR A 15 13.48 20.39 6.76
N GLY A 16 14.77 20.62 6.62
CA GLY A 16 15.38 21.93 6.86
C GLY A 16 15.24 22.37 8.32
N ARG A 17 14.54 23.52 8.55
CA ARG A 17 14.29 24.05 9.91
C ARG A 17 13.02 23.49 10.57
N ALA A 18 12.19 22.76 9.86
CA ALA A 18 10.95 22.18 10.38
C ALA A 18 11.15 20.69 10.71
N ALA A 19 10.69 20.26 11.88
CA ALA A 19 10.59 18.85 12.25
C ALA A 19 9.12 18.45 12.27
N THR A 20 8.79 17.33 11.62
CA THR A 20 7.43 16.79 11.59
C THR A 20 7.43 15.41 12.22
N GLU A 21 6.73 15.26 13.32
CA GLU A 21 6.45 13.95 13.91
C GLU A 21 5.37 13.26 13.07
N VAL A 22 5.76 12.24 12.31
CA VAL A 22 4.88 11.54 11.37
C VAL A 22 4.05 10.49 12.10
N LEU A 23 4.70 9.68 12.95
CA LEU A 23 4.06 8.66 13.78
C LEU A 23 4.31 8.97 15.26
N ALA A 24 3.29 8.83 16.10
CA ALA A 24 3.37 9.09 17.52
C ALA A 24 2.76 7.92 18.31
N ASP A 25 3.51 7.40 19.29
CA ASP A 25 3.07 6.35 20.21
C ASP A 25 2.37 5.17 19.54
N ILE A 26 3.03 4.59 18.54
CA ILE A 26 2.52 3.42 17.83
C ILE A 26 2.65 2.19 18.73
N ASN A 27 1.50 1.56 18.98
CA ASN A 27 1.41 0.31 19.72
C ASN A 27 0.68 -0.74 18.85
N LEU A 28 1.33 -1.87 18.56
CA LEU A 28 0.80 -2.93 17.70
C LEU A 28 1.25 -4.29 18.21
N SER A 29 0.32 -5.23 18.28
CA SER A 29 0.60 -6.63 18.59
C SER A 29 -0.11 -7.52 17.59
N ILE A 30 0.63 -8.44 16.96
CA ILE A 30 0.13 -9.36 15.93
C ILE A 30 0.51 -10.78 16.33
N ALA A 31 -0.44 -11.70 16.25
CA ALA A 31 -0.21 -13.13 16.50
C ALA A 31 0.43 -13.81 15.28
N GLU A 32 1.11 -14.94 15.50
CA GLU A 32 1.62 -15.75 14.40
C GLU A 32 0.47 -16.31 13.55
N GLY A 33 0.60 -16.20 12.22
CA GLY A 33 -0.44 -16.62 11.27
C GLY A 33 -1.63 -15.65 11.13
N GLU A 34 -1.65 -14.53 11.86
CA GLU A 34 -2.69 -13.53 11.76
C GLU A 34 -2.51 -12.67 10.49
N PHE A 35 -3.61 -12.38 9.80
CA PHE A 35 -3.65 -11.41 8.71
C PHE A 35 -4.23 -10.10 9.22
N VAL A 36 -3.40 -9.09 9.40
CA VAL A 36 -3.80 -7.75 9.85
C VAL A 36 -3.75 -6.78 8.69
N ALA A 37 -4.79 -5.95 8.55
CA ALA A 37 -4.78 -4.82 7.63
C ALA A 37 -4.73 -3.50 8.41
N ILE A 38 -3.87 -2.59 7.97
CA ILE A 38 -3.77 -1.23 8.49
C ILE A 38 -4.32 -0.28 7.42
N VAL A 39 -5.40 0.44 7.76
CA VAL A 39 -6.09 1.34 6.85
C VAL A 39 -5.88 2.78 7.27
N GLY A 40 -5.49 3.64 6.32
CA GLY A 40 -5.28 5.06 6.61
C GLY A 40 -5.20 5.90 5.35
N TYR A 41 -5.35 7.22 5.52
CA TYR A 41 -5.28 8.18 4.43
C TYR A 41 -3.90 8.20 3.75
N SER A 42 -3.86 8.68 2.50
CA SER A 42 -2.58 8.98 1.85
C SER A 42 -1.83 10.04 2.66
N GLY A 43 -0.53 9.82 2.88
CA GLY A 43 0.29 10.70 3.70
C GLY A 43 0.15 10.51 5.23
N ALA A 44 -0.65 9.56 5.72
CA ALA A 44 -0.82 9.27 7.14
C ALA A 44 0.41 8.63 7.83
N GLY A 45 1.49 8.35 7.10
CA GLY A 45 2.68 7.69 7.68
C GLY A 45 2.72 6.18 7.48
N LYS A 46 1.84 5.61 6.64
CA LYS A 46 1.78 4.15 6.35
C LYS A 46 3.13 3.57 5.91
N SER A 47 3.82 4.24 4.99
CA SER A 47 5.15 3.81 4.53
C SER A 47 6.21 3.91 5.64
N THR A 48 6.10 4.87 6.57
CA THR A 48 6.98 4.93 7.75
C THR A 48 6.74 3.75 8.66
N LEU A 49 5.49 3.37 8.87
CA LEU A 49 5.13 2.21 9.69
C LEU A 49 5.66 0.91 9.08
N ILE A 50 5.51 0.71 7.77
CA ILE A 50 6.09 -0.46 7.09
C ILE A 50 7.62 -0.47 7.19
N ASN A 51 8.25 0.70 7.11
CA ASN A 51 9.70 0.82 7.25
C ASN A 51 10.20 0.45 8.66
N PHE A 52 9.39 0.60 9.69
CA PHE A 52 9.68 0.04 11.02
C PHE A 52 9.69 -1.49 10.98
N LEU A 53 8.66 -2.08 10.38
CA LEU A 53 8.50 -3.53 10.29
C LEU A 53 9.55 -4.19 9.41
N THR A 54 10.00 -3.51 8.36
CA THR A 54 11.09 -4.00 7.50
C THR A 54 12.47 -3.85 8.13
N GLY A 55 12.61 -2.94 9.12
CA GLY A 55 13.90 -2.54 9.68
C GLY A 55 14.68 -1.55 8.82
N LEU A 56 14.07 -0.97 7.78
CA LEU A 56 14.69 0.09 6.95
C LEU A 56 14.81 1.41 7.71
N VAL A 57 13.88 1.67 8.62
CA VAL A 57 13.90 2.87 9.47
C VAL A 57 13.73 2.42 10.92
N LYS A 58 14.58 2.96 11.81
CA LYS A 58 14.43 2.77 13.24
C LYS A 58 13.50 3.84 13.81
N PRO A 59 12.62 3.50 14.76
CA PRO A 59 11.87 4.50 15.51
C PRO A 59 12.84 5.37 16.33
N ASP A 60 12.43 6.62 16.61
CA ASP A 60 13.19 7.52 17.48
C ASP A 60 12.97 7.18 18.96
N THR A 61 11.79 6.66 19.29
CA THR A 61 11.43 6.14 20.61
C THR A 61 10.70 4.82 20.48
N GLY A 62 10.64 4.04 21.55
CA GLY A 62 9.95 2.75 21.57
C GLY A 62 10.77 1.63 20.94
N SER A 63 10.11 0.52 20.61
CA SER A 63 10.75 -0.68 20.10
C SER A 63 9.88 -1.42 19.10
N VAL A 64 10.54 -2.18 18.20
CA VAL A 64 9.90 -3.11 17.25
C VAL A 64 10.58 -4.46 17.38
N THR A 65 9.79 -5.50 17.62
CA THR A 65 10.31 -6.86 17.81
C THR A 65 9.55 -7.87 16.94
N LEU A 66 10.26 -8.87 16.44
CA LEU A 66 9.72 -10.04 15.76
C LEU A 66 10.14 -11.29 16.55
N ASP A 67 9.16 -12.08 17.01
CA ASP A 67 9.40 -13.26 17.84
C ASP A 67 10.29 -12.94 19.07
N GLY A 68 9.97 -11.83 19.73
CA GLY A 68 10.70 -11.32 20.91
C GLY A 68 12.08 -10.74 20.61
N LYS A 69 12.57 -10.78 19.37
CA LYS A 69 13.89 -10.24 18.98
C LYS A 69 13.74 -8.86 18.36
N PRO A 70 14.56 -7.87 18.77
CA PRO A 70 14.54 -6.54 18.17
C PRO A 70 14.84 -6.58 16.66
N ILE A 71 14.07 -5.82 15.89
CA ILE A 71 14.34 -5.62 14.46
C ILE A 71 15.46 -4.58 14.32
N ALA A 72 16.69 -5.06 14.11
CA ALA A 72 17.87 -4.20 13.98
C ALA A 72 18.09 -3.66 12.57
N GLY A 73 17.55 -4.33 11.54
CA GLY A 73 17.71 -3.99 10.13
C GLY A 73 16.89 -4.92 9.22
N PRO A 74 16.98 -4.76 7.88
CA PRO A 74 16.34 -5.68 6.93
C PRO A 74 16.82 -7.12 7.11
N GLY A 75 15.93 -8.08 6.88
CA GLY A 75 16.23 -9.51 7.00
C GLY A 75 15.36 -10.38 6.12
N PRO A 76 15.81 -11.60 5.76
CA PRO A 76 15.07 -12.53 4.90
C PRO A 76 13.82 -13.12 5.57
N ASP A 77 13.70 -13.00 6.88
CA ASP A 77 12.54 -13.39 7.68
C ASP A 77 11.30 -12.52 7.41
N ARG A 78 11.49 -11.37 6.75
CA ARG A 78 10.46 -10.39 6.38
C ARG A 78 10.42 -10.20 4.87
N GLY A 79 9.34 -10.66 4.24
CA GLY A 79 9.09 -10.44 2.83
C GLY A 79 8.31 -9.15 2.60
N VAL A 80 8.71 -8.34 1.62
CA VAL A 80 8.04 -7.07 1.31
C VAL A 80 7.51 -7.08 -0.12
N ILE A 81 6.23 -6.75 -0.27
CA ILE A 81 5.59 -6.49 -1.56
C ILE A 81 5.30 -5.00 -1.64
N PHE A 82 6.02 -4.30 -2.51
CA PHE A 82 5.89 -2.85 -2.69
C PHE A 82 4.85 -2.49 -3.75
N GLN A 83 4.26 -1.31 -3.61
CA GLN A 83 3.30 -0.73 -4.54
C GLN A 83 3.82 -0.65 -5.99
N ASN A 84 5.10 -0.35 -6.18
CA ASN A 84 5.74 -0.21 -7.50
C ASN A 84 6.40 -1.50 -8.00
N TYR A 85 6.03 -2.67 -7.43
CA TYR A 85 6.54 -4.01 -7.75
C TYR A 85 8.04 -4.21 -7.48
N SER A 86 8.86 -3.18 -7.51
CA SER A 86 10.34 -3.17 -7.31
C SER A 86 11.07 -4.27 -8.09
N LEU A 87 10.64 -4.53 -9.35
CA LEU A 87 11.28 -5.49 -10.24
C LEU A 87 12.52 -4.88 -10.90
N LEU A 88 13.57 -5.69 -11.03
CA LEU A 88 14.77 -5.31 -11.77
C LEU A 88 14.49 -5.38 -13.28
N PRO A 89 14.51 -4.25 -14.01
CA PRO A 89 14.03 -4.19 -15.39
C PRO A 89 14.88 -4.94 -16.39
N TRP A 90 16.12 -5.24 -16.07
CA TRP A 90 17.05 -6.01 -16.92
C TRP A 90 16.96 -7.52 -16.70
N LEU A 91 16.33 -8.00 -15.63
CA LEU A 91 16.12 -9.43 -15.35
C LEU A 91 14.76 -9.91 -15.89
N SER A 92 14.70 -11.18 -16.31
CA SER A 92 13.44 -11.85 -16.64
C SER A 92 12.61 -12.13 -15.38
N VAL A 93 11.39 -12.68 -15.53
CA VAL A 93 10.58 -13.22 -14.43
C VAL A 93 11.42 -14.19 -13.60
N PHE A 94 12.03 -15.19 -14.25
CA PHE A 94 12.91 -16.16 -13.60
C PHE A 94 14.07 -15.46 -12.87
N GLY A 95 14.77 -14.54 -13.53
CA GLY A 95 15.92 -13.83 -12.96
C GLY A 95 15.57 -12.98 -11.74
N ASN A 96 14.39 -12.32 -11.73
CA ASN A 96 13.92 -11.55 -10.57
C ASN A 96 13.68 -12.42 -9.34
N ILE A 97 13.16 -13.64 -9.52
CA ILE A 97 12.93 -14.57 -8.43
C ILE A 97 14.24 -15.25 -8.02
N ALA A 98 15.08 -15.61 -9.02
CA ALA A 98 16.38 -16.26 -8.78
C ALA A 98 17.28 -15.41 -7.90
N LEU A 99 17.35 -14.09 -8.12
CA LEU A 99 18.15 -13.18 -7.32
C LEU A 99 17.83 -13.28 -5.83
N ALA A 100 16.54 -13.35 -5.48
CA ALA A 100 16.10 -13.46 -4.09
C ALA A 100 16.41 -14.84 -3.50
N VAL A 101 16.17 -15.90 -4.27
CA VAL A 101 16.46 -17.29 -3.83
C VAL A 101 17.95 -17.52 -3.67
N ASP A 102 18.76 -17.03 -4.59
CA ASP A 102 20.23 -17.16 -4.53
C ASP A 102 20.82 -16.47 -3.31
N GLN A 103 20.25 -15.33 -2.93
CA GLN A 103 20.70 -14.56 -1.77
C GLN A 103 20.31 -15.22 -0.44
N VAL A 104 19.11 -15.81 -0.38
CA VAL A 104 18.57 -16.40 0.87
C VAL A 104 19.06 -17.83 1.08
N PHE A 105 19.29 -18.58 -0.01
CA PHE A 105 19.67 -19.99 0.04
C PHE A 105 21.00 -20.26 -0.71
N PRO A 106 22.12 -19.61 -0.32
CA PRO A 106 23.39 -19.75 -1.02
C PRO A 106 23.92 -21.20 -1.04
N ASP A 107 23.59 -21.99 0.00
CA ASP A 107 24.07 -23.37 0.17
C ASP A 107 23.25 -24.40 -0.63
N TRP A 108 22.15 -24.00 -1.28
CA TRP A 108 21.38 -24.93 -2.09
C TRP A 108 22.08 -25.19 -3.43
N SER A 109 21.97 -26.45 -3.91
CA SER A 109 22.41 -26.79 -5.26
C SER A 109 21.67 -25.98 -6.32
N ARG A 110 22.31 -25.74 -7.47
CA ARG A 110 21.71 -25.05 -8.61
C ARG A 110 20.39 -25.67 -9.05
N GLU A 111 20.32 -27.00 -9.05
CA GLU A 111 19.12 -27.75 -9.41
C GLU A 111 17.98 -27.52 -8.41
N ARG A 112 18.27 -27.56 -7.11
CA ARG A 112 17.28 -27.29 -6.05
C ARG A 112 16.74 -25.88 -6.16
N ARG A 113 17.60 -24.86 -6.34
CA ARG A 113 17.17 -23.48 -6.53
C ARG A 113 16.31 -23.33 -7.78
N HIS A 114 16.71 -23.93 -8.89
CA HIS A 114 15.95 -23.90 -10.15
C HIS A 114 14.55 -24.47 -9.99
N THR A 115 14.42 -25.67 -9.40
CA THR A 115 13.12 -26.32 -9.13
C THR A 115 12.24 -25.48 -8.21
N HIS A 116 12.84 -24.89 -7.17
CA HIS A 116 12.13 -24.00 -6.23
C HIS A 116 11.59 -22.75 -6.93
N ILE A 117 12.40 -22.08 -7.74
CA ILE A 117 11.98 -20.90 -8.52
C ILE A 117 10.83 -21.26 -9.46
N GLN A 118 10.94 -22.37 -10.18
CA GLN A 118 9.86 -22.85 -11.07
C GLN A 118 8.54 -23.10 -10.34
N LYS A 119 8.60 -23.67 -9.13
CA LYS A 119 7.41 -23.85 -8.29
C LYS A 119 6.66 -22.52 -8.05
N TYR A 120 7.38 -21.45 -7.70
CA TYR A 120 6.75 -20.16 -7.44
C TYR A 120 6.28 -19.44 -8.71
N ILE A 121 6.98 -19.61 -9.84
CA ILE A 121 6.51 -19.13 -11.14
C ILE A 121 5.19 -19.81 -11.53
N ALA A 122 5.09 -21.12 -11.33
CA ALA A 122 3.87 -21.89 -11.60
C ALA A 122 2.73 -21.50 -10.66
N MET A 123 3.03 -21.30 -9.36
CA MET A 123 2.06 -20.88 -8.33
C MET A 123 1.30 -19.60 -8.72
N VAL A 124 1.99 -18.65 -9.37
CA VAL A 124 1.40 -17.38 -9.81
C VAL A 124 0.98 -17.40 -11.28
N ASN A 125 0.89 -18.57 -11.92
CA ASN A 125 0.47 -18.75 -13.31
C ASN A 125 1.34 -17.96 -14.35
N LEU A 126 2.66 -17.87 -14.12
CA LEU A 126 3.59 -17.15 -15.00
C LEU A 126 4.55 -18.05 -15.76
N THR A 127 4.31 -19.36 -15.82
CA THR A 127 5.16 -20.31 -16.58
C THR A 127 5.36 -19.90 -18.05
N PRO A 128 4.32 -19.45 -18.79
CA PRO A 128 4.50 -19.02 -20.19
C PRO A 128 5.29 -17.70 -20.35
N ALA A 129 5.43 -16.93 -19.26
CA ALA A 129 6.10 -15.63 -19.26
C ALA A 129 7.46 -15.66 -18.54
N ARG A 130 7.95 -16.84 -18.19
CA ARG A 130 9.14 -17.08 -17.38
C ARG A 130 10.38 -16.28 -17.83
N ASP A 131 10.58 -16.18 -19.13
CA ASP A 131 11.77 -15.56 -19.72
C ASP A 131 11.54 -14.10 -20.13
N LYS A 132 10.29 -13.58 -19.99
CA LYS A 132 9.95 -12.18 -20.27
C LYS A 132 10.52 -11.23 -19.23
N LYS A 133 10.86 -10.02 -19.68
CA LYS A 133 11.31 -8.90 -18.84
C LYS A 133 10.11 -8.06 -18.35
N PRO A 134 10.24 -7.27 -17.27
CA PRO A 134 9.15 -6.46 -16.72
C PRO A 134 8.43 -5.55 -17.74
N ARG A 135 9.15 -5.01 -18.72
CA ARG A 135 8.56 -4.18 -19.79
C ARG A 135 7.58 -4.94 -20.72
N GLU A 136 7.67 -6.27 -20.75
CA GLU A 136 6.86 -7.15 -21.60
C GLU A 136 5.66 -7.73 -20.83
N LEU A 137 5.49 -7.31 -19.58
CA LEU A 137 4.46 -7.81 -18.66
C LEU A 137 3.39 -6.74 -18.40
N SER A 138 2.13 -7.18 -18.26
CA SER A 138 1.06 -6.32 -17.74
C SER A 138 1.30 -5.93 -16.28
N GLY A 139 0.56 -4.94 -15.75
CA GLY A 139 0.62 -4.55 -14.33
C GLY A 139 0.37 -5.72 -13.39
N GLY A 140 -0.70 -6.50 -13.65
CA GLY A 140 -1.02 -7.69 -12.86
C GLY A 140 0.05 -8.78 -12.93
N MET A 141 0.67 -9.00 -14.11
CA MET A 141 1.79 -9.93 -14.22
C MET A 141 3.01 -9.46 -13.42
N ARG A 142 3.34 -8.16 -13.44
CA ARG A 142 4.43 -7.60 -12.61
C ARG A 142 4.17 -7.80 -11.13
N GLN A 143 2.92 -7.59 -10.69
CA GLN A 143 2.54 -7.85 -9.29
C GLN A 143 2.72 -9.31 -8.93
N ARG A 144 2.28 -10.26 -9.76
CA ARG A 144 2.49 -11.69 -9.54
C ARG A 144 3.97 -12.06 -9.43
N VAL A 145 4.85 -11.45 -10.25
CA VAL A 145 6.31 -11.64 -10.11
C VAL A 145 6.80 -11.15 -8.75
N SER A 146 6.34 -9.98 -8.29
CA SER A 146 6.71 -9.44 -6.97
C SER A 146 6.26 -10.38 -5.83
N VAL A 147 5.03 -10.89 -5.90
CA VAL A 147 4.51 -11.88 -4.94
C VAL A 147 5.36 -13.16 -4.96
N ALA A 148 5.59 -13.75 -6.14
CA ALA A 148 6.38 -14.97 -6.29
C ALA A 148 7.80 -14.81 -5.78
N ARG A 149 8.47 -13.69 -6.10
CA ARG A 149 9.81 -13.37 -5.61
C ARG A 149 9.86 -13.33 -4.09
N THR A 150 8.89 -12.66 -3.49
CA THR A 150 8.84 -12.48 -2.04
C THR A 150 8.54 -13.81 -1.34
N LEU A 151 7.57 -14.58 -1.83
CA LEU A 151 7.22 -15.88 -1.25
C LEU A 151 8.34 -16.93 -1.43
N ALA A 152 9.10 -16.86 -2.52
CA ALA A 152 10.22 -17.77 -2.79
C ALA A 152 11.36 -17.64 -1.76
N MET A 153 11.46 -16.51 -1.04
CA MET A 153 12.38 -16.35 0.10
C MET A 153 11.94 -17.11 1.35
N ASN A 154 10.72 -17.65 1.36
CA ASN A 154 10.09 -18.30 2.51
C ASN A 154 10.12 -17.43 3.79
N PRO A 155 9.64 -16.18 3.75
CA PRO A 155 9.66 -15.29 4.89
C PRO A 155 8.70 -15.77 5.99
N ARG A 156 8.96 -15.38 7.24
CA ARG A 156 8.06 -15.65 8.38
C ARG A 156 6.88 -14.68 8.43
N ILE A 157 7.07 -13.45 7.93
CA ILE A 157 6.04 -12.42 7.82
C ILE A 157 6.06 -11.79 6.43
N LEU A 158 4.88 -11.50 5.91
CA LEU A 158 4.67 -10.83 4.65
C LEU A 158 4.14 -9.42 4.90
N LEU A 159 4.86 -8.42 4.43
CA LEU A 159 4.52 -7.00 4.53
C LEU A 159 4.09 -6.51 3.15
N MET A 160 2.87 -5.99 3.03
CA MET A 160 2.29 -5.55 1.77
C MET A 160 1.98 -4.05 1.84
N ASP A 161 2.66 -3.22 1.03
CA ASP A 161 2.47 -1.77 0.97
C ASP A 161 1.65 -1.40 -0.26
N GLU A 162 0.34 -1.18 -0.08
CA GLU A 162 -0.64 -0.85 -1.14
C GLU A 162 -0.49 -1.73 -2.40
N PRO A 163 -0.43 -3.07 -2.27
CA PRO A 163 0.04 -3.96 -3.33
C PRO A 163 -0.87 -3.98 -4.56
N PHE A 164 -2.11 -3.55 -4.44
CA PHE A 164 -3.11 -3.59 -5.52
C PHE A 164 -3.52 -2.20 -6.00
N GLY A 165 -2.96 -1.12 -5.43
CA GLY A 165 -3.38 0.25 -5.69
C GLY A 165 -3.18 0.72 -7.15
N ALA A 166 -2.18 0.20 -7.84
CA ALA A 166 -1.85 0.56 -9.22
C ALA A 166 -2.58 -0.27 -10.30
N LEU A 167 -3.52 -1.14 -9.92
CA LEU A 167 -4.20 -2.07 -10.80
C LEU A 167 -5.63 -1.61 -11.15
N ASP A 168 -6.09 -1.96 -12.35
CA ASP A 168 -7.50 -1.84 -12.71
C ASP A 168 -8.39 -2.73 -11.83
N ALA A 169 -9.69 -2.44 -11.77
CA ALA A 169 -10.61 -3.07 -10.83
C ALA A 169 -10.73 -4.60 -11.00
N LEU A 170 -10.73 -5.10 -12.25
CA LEU A 170 -10.87 -6.53 -12.52
C LEU A 170 -9.59 -7.30 -12.16
N THR A 171 -8.44 -6.80 -12.59
CA THR A 171 -7.14 -7.37 -12.26
C THR A 171 -6.90 -7.35 -10.75
N ARG A 172 -7.28 -6.25 -10.07
CA ARG A 172 -7.20 -6.13 -8.61
C ARG A 172 -8.01 -7.21 -7.91
N ALA A 173 -9.29 -7.36 -8.27
CA ALA A 173 -10.18 -8.36 -7.65
C ALA A 173 -9.64 -9.79 -7.83
N GLN A 174 -9.14 -10.11 -9.01
CA GLN A 174 -8.53 -11.41 -9.29
C GLN A 174 -7.27 -11.65 -8.44
N LEU A 175 -6.36 -10.69 -8.38
CA LEU A 175 -5.11 -10.82 -7.61
C LEU A 175 -5.34 -10.86 -6.09
N GLN A 176 -6.33 -10.14 -5.57
CA GLN A 176 -6.74 -10.24 -4.17
C GLN A 176 -7.18 -11.66 -3.85
N GLN A 177 -8.03 -12.25 -4.69
CA GLN A 177 -8.51 -13.63 -4.49
C GLN A 177 -7.37 -14.65 -4.58
N GLU A 178 -6.49 -14.54 -5.59
CA GLU A 178 -5.32 -15.42 -5.74
C GLU A 178 -4.37 -15.30 -4.54
N THR A 179 -4.13 -14.08 -4.05
CA THR A 179 -3.29 -13.83 -2.86
C THR A 179 -3.89 -14.46 -1.61
N LEU A 180 -5.21 -14.38 -1.45
CA LEU A 180 -5.91 -15.05 -0.33
C LEU A 180 -5.79 -16.57 -0.42
N GLN A 181 -5.96 -17.17 -1.58
CA GLN A 181 -5.79 -18.62 -1.78
C GLN A 181 -4.36 -19.07 -1.41
N ILE A 182 -3.34 -18.31 -1.84
CA ILE A 182 -1.95 -18.59 -1.49
C ILE A 182 -1.74 -18.48 0.02
N TRP A 183 -2.30 -17.46 0.65
CA TRP A 183 -2.20 -17.26 2.10
C TRP A 183 -2.94 -18.35 2.89
N GLU A 184 -4.14 -18.74 2.48
CA GLU A 184 -4.93 -19.80 3.12
C GLU A 184 -4.21 -21.15 3.12
N ALA A 185 -3.38 -21.41 2.10
CA ALA A 185 -2.59 -22.63 1.99
C ALA A 185 -1.38 -22.69 2.96
N ASP A 186 -0.80 -21.53 3.32
CA ASP A 186 0.45 -21.48 4.12
C ASP A 186 0.34 -20.61 5.39
N ARG A 187 -0.81 -19.97 5.64
CA ARG A 187 -1.13 -19.22 6.88
C ARG A 187 0.03 -18.41 7.48
N LYS A 188 0.82 -17.76 6.64
CA LYS A 188 1.87 -16.84 7.10
C LYS A 188 1.27 -15.63 7.81
N THR A 189 2.02 -15.04 8.72
CA THR A 189 1.65 -13.73 9.28
C THR A 189 1.71 -12.67 8.18
N VAL A 190 0.66 -11.85 8.06
CA VAL A 190 0.57 -10.81 7.02
C VAL A 190 0.22 -9.46 7.64
N VAL A 191 0.93 -8.41 7.22
CA VAL A 191 0.53 -7.02 7.45
C VAL A 191 0.29 -6.37 6.10
N LEU A 192 -0.98 -6.07 5.81
CA LEU A 192 -1.40 -5.33 4.64
C LEU A 192 -1.58 -3.86 5.00
N ILE A 193 -0.93 -2.99 4.26
CA ILE A 193 -1.21 -1.55 4.31
C ILE A 193 -2.01 -1.17 3.07
N THR A 194 -3.14 -0.50 3.29
CA THR A 194 -4.03 -0.07 2.21
C THR A 194 -4.75 1.24 2.58
N ASN A 195 -5.28 1.92 1.58
CA ASN A 195 -6.19 3.05 1.75
C ASN A 195 -7.66 2.65 1.50
N ASP A 196 -7.91 1.38 1.15
CA ASP A 196 -9.23 0.83 0.82
C ASP A 196 -9.77 -0.03 1.98
N PRO A 197 -10.80 0.44 2.73
CA PRO A 197 -11.43 -0.35 3.80
C PRO A 197 -12.04 -1.66 3.30
N ASP A 198 -12.59 -1.68 2.07
CA ASP A 198 -13.22 -2.87 1.52
C ASP A 198 -12.18 -3.97 1.25
N GLU A 199 -10.99 -3.58 0.76
CA GLU A 199 -9.84 -4.48 0.61
C GLU A 199 -9.39 -5.05 1.95
N ALA A 200 -9.26 -4.20 2.96
CA ALA A 200 -8.87 -4.60 4.31
C ALA A 200 -9.83 -5.64 4.89
N ILE A 201 -11.15 -5.39 4.81
CA ILE A 201 -12.18 -6.30 5.34
C ILE A 201 -12.23 -7.60 4.54
N LEU A 202 -12.07 -7.53 3.21
CA LEU A 202 -12.03 -8.71 2.36
C LEU A 202 -10.89 -9.66 2.77
N MET A 203 -9.70 -9.12 3.08
CA MET A 203 -8.47 -9.89 3.19
C MET A 203 -8.08 -10.23 4.63
N ALA A 204 -8.27 -9.31 5.60
CA ALA A 204 -7.70 -9.43 6.92
C ALA A 204 -8.62 -10.14 7.94
N ASP A 205 -8.03 -10.65 9.01
CA ASP A 205 -8.74 -11.15 10.19
C ASP A 205 -9.06 -10.00 11.16
N ARG A 206 -8.26 -8.91 11.08
CA ARG A 206 -8.43 -7.70 11.88
C ARG A 206 -8.00 -6.47 11.08
N VAL A 207 -8.81 -5.40 11.18
CA VAL A 207 -8.52 -4.10 10.56
C VAL A 207 -8.14 -3.10 11.64
N ILE A 208 -7.05 -2.37 11.45
CA ILE A 208 -6.58 -1.34 12.38
C ILE A 208 -6.51 -0.02 11.63
N PRO A 209 -7.31 0.99 12.00
CA PRO A 209 -7.24 2.29 11.38
C PRO A 209 -6.00 3.06 11.86
N LEU A 210 -5.33 3.75 10.94
CA LEU A 210 -4.26 4.71 11.21
C LEU A 210 -4.82 6.12 11.03
N THR A 211 -4.71 6.95 12.06
CA THR A 211 -5.24 8.33 12.02
C THR A 211 -4.52 9.18 10.98
N ALA A 212 -5.10 10.33 10.61
CA ALA A 212 -4.43 11.25 9.70
C ALA A 212 -3.21 11.89 10.37
N GLY A 213 -2.15 12.12 9.58
CA GLY A 213 -0.97 12.87 10.05
C GLY A 213 -1.19 14.38 10.16
N PRO A 214 -0.27 15.13 10.77
CA PRO A 214 0.91 14.67 11.51
C PRO A 214 0.56 13.99 12.83
N ARG A 215 1.55 13.33 13.48
CA ARG A 215 1.37 12.59 14.73
C ARG A 215 0.34 11.47 14.62
N ALA A 216 0.35 10.74 13.49
CA ALA A 216 -0.57 9.62 13.30
C ALA A 216 -0.32 8.52 14.35
N THR A 217 -1.41 7.94 14.84
CA THR A 217 -1.42 6.81 15.76
C THR A 217 -2.39 5.74 15.32
N LEU A 218 -2.21 4.51 15.80
CA LEU A 218 -3.12 3.40 15.50
C LEU A 218 -4.37 3.48 16.37
N GLY A 219 -5.52 3.25 15.76
CA GLY A 219 -6.78 3.06 16.45
C GLY A 219 -6.96 1.65 17.01
N PRO A 220 -8.15 1.33 17.54
CA PRO A 220 -8.46 0.00 18.03
C PRO A 220 -8.48 -1.02 16.88
N GLY A 221 -8.08 -2.25 17.17
CA GLY A 221 -8.20 -3.36 16.22
C GLY A 221 -9.64 -3.82 16.12
N ILE A 222 -10.23 -3.69 14.94
CA ILE A 222 -11.60 -4.09 14.62
C ILE A 222 -11.55 -5.52 14.06
N PRO A 223 -12.10 -6.55 14.74
CA PRO A 223 -12.08 -7.91 14.25
C PRO A 223 -13.02 -8.07 13.04
N VAL A 224 -12.59 -8.84 12.04
CA VAL A 224 -13.43 -9.19 10.90
C VAL A 224 -14.03 -10.57 11.12
N THR A 225 -15.28 -10.59 11.57
CA THR A 225 -16.01 -11.80 11.97
C THR A 225 -16.56 -12.61 10.79
N LEU A 226 -16.38 -12.12 9.56
CA LEU A 226 -16.84 -12.77 8.33
C LEU A 226 -16.09 -14.08 8.09
N SER A 227 -16.84 -15.15 7.81
CA SER A 227 -16.26 -16.44 7.46
C SER A 227 -15.46 -16.40 6.16
N ARG A 228 -14.46 -17.29 6.04
CA ARG A 228 -13.69 -17.50 4.80
C ARG A 228 -14.20 -18.75 4.04
N PRO A 229 -14.10 -18.84 2.72
CA PRO A 229 -13.56 -17.81 1.81
C PRO A 229 -14.53 -16.63 1.61
N ARG A 230 -14.02 -15.42 1.61
CA ARG A 230 -14.80 -14.19 1.37
C ARG A 230 -14.80 -13.89 -0.12
N ARG A 231 -15.98 -13.69 -0.70
CA ARG A 231 -16.14 -13.34 -2.11
C ARG A 231 -16.64 -11.91 -2.23
N ARG A 232 -15.91 -11.08 -3.00
CA ARG A 232 -16.22 -9.65 -3.16
C ARG A 232 -17.68 -9.41 -3.61
N ALA A 233 -18.21 -10.27 -4.48
CA ALA A 233 -19.57 -10.15 -4.97
C ALA A 233 -20.65 -10.32 -3.87
N GLU A 234 -20.33 -11.07 -2.81
CA GLU A 234 -21.25 -11.38 -1.70
C GLU A 234 -21.17 -10.36 -0.57
N LEU A 235 -20.07 -9.59 -0.51
CA LEU A 235 -19.83 -8.66 0.60
C LEU A 235 -20.78 -7.46 0.59
N ASN A 236 -21.13 -6.94 -0.59
CA ASN A 236 -21.96 -5.73 -0.70
C ASN A 236 -23.35 -5.89 -0.08
N ASP A 237 -23.88 -7.10 -0.02
CA ASP A 237 -25.18 -7.41 0.57
C ASP A 237 -25.08 -7.92 2.01
N ASN A 238 -23.87 -8.21 2.49
CA ASN A 238 -23.64 -8.72 3.82
C ASN A 238 -23.76 -7.60 4.88
N TYR A 239 -24.58 -7.84 5.91
CA TYR A 239 -24.82 -6.86 6.98
C TYR A 239 -23.58 -6.61 7.84
N ASP A 240 -22.87 -7.66 8.25
CA ASP A 240 -21.68 -7.56 9.10
C ASP A 240 -20.55 -6.82 8.36
N PHE A 241 -20.41 -7.05 7.05
CA PHE A 241 -19.48 -6.28 6.22
C PHE A 241 -19.78 -4.78 6.26
N LYS A 242 -21.05 -4.40 6.10
CA LYS A 242 -21.49 -3.00 6.14
C LYS A 242 -21.22 -2.37 7.50
N GLN A 243 -21.43 -3.11 8.58
CA GLN A 243 -21.16 -2.63 9.94
C GLN A 243 -19.67 -2.41 10.18
N ILE A 244 -18.82 -3.39 9.87
CA ILE A 244 -17.35 -3.28 10.02
C ILE A 244 -16.82 -2.13 9.17
N ARG A 245 -17.30 -2.00 7.92
CA ARG A 245 -16.93 -0.91 7.03
C ARG A 245 -17.32 0.46 7.61
N ALA A 246 -18.53 0.59 8.15
CA ALA A 246 -18.98 1.82 8.78
C ALA A 246 -18.11 2.16 9.99
N GLU A 247 -17.80 1.19 10.85
CA GLU A 247 -16.95 1.38 12.03
C GLU A 247 -15.55 1.88 11.67
N VAL A 248 -14.90 1.23 10.70
CA VAL A 248 -13.56 1.64 10.19
C VAL A 248 -13.61 3.05 9.62
N THR A 249 -14.62 3.32 8.77
CA THR A 249 -14.75 4.62 8.09
C THR A 249 -15.06 5.74 9.07
N ASP A 250 -15.97 5.51 10.00
CA ASP A 250 -16.33 6.47 11.05
C ASP A 250 -15.15 6.81 11.95
N TYR A 251 -14.34 5.80 12.31
CA TYR A 251 -13.12 6.06 13.07
C TYR A 251 -12.15 6.96 12.32
N LEU A 252 -11.88 6.66 11.04
CA LEU A 252 -10.99 7.46 10.21
C LEU A 252 -11.49 8.90 10.05
N LEU A 253 -12.80 9.10 9.84
CA LEU A 253 -13.39 10.42 9.69
C LEU A 253 -13.34 11.24 10.99
N LYS A 254 -13.61 10.63 12.15
CA LYS A 254 -13.59 11.29 13.47
C LYS A 254 -12.17 11.62 13.91
N ALA A 255 -11.21 10.74 13.60
CA ALA A 255 -9.80 10.93 13.96
C ALA A 255 -9.05 11.89 13.02
N THR A 256 -9.68 12.34 11.94
CA THR A 256 -9.10 13.35 11.05
C THR A 256 -9.34 14.73 11.68
N PRO A 257 -8.29 15.52 12.00
CA PRO A 257 -8.49 16.90 12.42
C PRO A 257 -9.29 17.60 11.32
N ARG A 258 -10.49 18.10 11.65
CA ARG A 258 -11.20 19.00 10.75
C ARG A 258 -10.20 20.14 10.46
N LYS A 259 -9.72 20.25 9.22
CA LYS A 259 -9.10 21.48 8.77
C LYS A 259 -10.12 22.53 9.12
N SER A 260 -9.81 23.41 10.10
CA SER A 260 -10.60 24.60 10.34
C SER A 260 -10.85 25.18 8.96
N ALA A 261 -12.11 25.45 8.66
CA ALA A 261 -12.50 26.12 7.41
C ALA A 261 -11.84 27.51 7.43
N GLY A 262 -10.53 27.51 7.21
CA GLY A 262 -9.71 28.66 6.98
C GLY A 262 -9.95 29.07 5.55
N GLU A 263 -10.67 30.17 5.41
CA GLU A 263 -10.81 31.01 4.24
C GLU A 263 -11.06 30.24 2.95
N GLY A 264 -12.33 30.16 2.61
CA GLY A 264 -12.77 29.66 1.32
C GLY A 264 -11.98 30.34 0.21
N ARG A 265 -11.00 29.64 -0.38
CA ARG A 265 -10.56 30.00 -1.72
C ARG A 265 -11.74 29.74 -2.64
N THR A 266 -12.54 30.76 -2.86
CA THR A 266 -13.54 30.77 -3.92
C THR A 266 -12.77 30.53 -5.21
N LEU A 267 -12.91 29.32 -5.77
CA LEU A 267 -12.45 29.04 -7.13
C LEU A 267 -13.34 29.88 -8.04
N VAL A 268 -12.85 31.04 -8.42
CA VAL A 268 -13.45 31.81 -9.52
C VAL A 268 -13.06 31.05 -10.79
N LEU A 269 -14.02 30.33 -11.36
CA LEU A 269 -13.85 29.70 -12.66
C LEU A 269 -13.61 30.87 -13.67
N PRO A 270 -12.61 30.76 -14.56
CA PRO A 270 -12.46 31.74 -15.61
C PRO A 270 -13.74 31.75 -16.47
N ASP A 271 -14.26 32.97 -16.75
CA ASP A 271 -15.36 33.13 -17.69
C ASP A 271 -14.88 32.63 -19.07
N ILE A 272 -15.34 31.45 -19.44
CA ILE A 272 -15.09 30.86 -20.74
C ILE A 272 -16.22 31.39 -21.64
N GLU A 273 -15.98 32.48 -22.35
CA GLU A 273 -16.89 32.84 -23.43
C GLU A 273 -16.89 31.74 -24.48
N PRO A 274 -18.09 31.27 -24.92
CA PRO A 274 -18.17 30.26 -25.99
C PRO A 274 -17.52 30.84 -27.25
N GLU A 275 -16.56 30.11 -27.82
CA GLU A 275 -16.03 30.47 -29.15
C GLU A 275 -17.17 30.45 -30.16
N ASP A 276 -17.43 31.59 -30.83
CA ASP A 276 -18.40 31.67 -31.90
C ASP A 276 -17.94 30.77 -33.07
N PRO A 277 -18.64 29.69 -33.40
CA PRO A 277 -18.26 28.80 -34.48
C PRO A 277 -18.43 29.40 -35.87
N SER A 278 -18.98 30.63 -35.98
CA SER A 278 -19.20 31.33 -37.28
C SER A 278 -18.09 32.35 -37.64
N GLY A 279 -17.02 32.49 -36.82
CA GLY A 279 -15.95 33.46 -37.03
C GLY A 279 -15.16 33.21 -38.30
N ARG A 280 -15.48 33.95 -39.36
CA ARG A 280 -14.68 34.04 -40.60
C ARG A 280 -13.22 34.39 -40.31
N MET A 281 -12.31 33.53 -40.75
CA MET A 281 -10.86 33.83 -40.78
C MET A 281 -10.60 35.11 -41.59
N LEU A 282 -10.28 36.18 -40.89
CA LEU A 282 -9.57 37.31 -41.51
C LEU A 282 -8.06 37.06 -41.35
N LEU A 283 -7.40 36.90 -42.48
CA LEU A 283 -5.95 36.77 -42.59
C LEU A 283 -5.24 38.02 -42.02
N GLY A 284 -4.32 37.80 -41.09
CA GLY A 284 -3.27 38.77 -40.79
C GLY A 284 -3.41 39.53 -39.46
N GLY A 285 -3.03 38.91 -38.34
CA GLY A 285 -2.78 39.60 -37.09
C GLY A 285 -2.11 38.67 -36.06
N ARG A 286 -0.85 38.91 -35.74
CA ARG A 286 -0.15 38.22 -34.66
C ARG A 286 -0.83 38.53 -33.32
N ARG A 287 -1.39 37.54 -32.64
CA ARG A 287 -1.86 37.68 -31.26
C ARG A 287 -0.65 37.91 -30.33
N GLN A 288 -0.66 38.98 -29.57
CA GLN A 288 0.26 39.16 -28.44
C GLN A 288 -0.25 38.33 -27.23
N PRO A 289 0.62 37.67 -26.49
CA PRO A 289 0.20 36.95 -25.27
C PRO A 289 -0.18 37.97 -24.18
N VAL A 290 -1.37 37.80 -23.61
CA VAL A 290 -1.85 38.58 -22.46
C VAL A 290 -0.95 38.35 -21.26
N ARG A 291 -0.37 39.42 -20.69
CA ARG A 291 0.47 39.32 -19.49
C ARG A 291 -0.41 39.07 -18.26
N ARG A 292 0.03 38.16 -17.41
CA ARG A 292 -0.60 37.69 -16.14
C ARG A 292 -0.87 38.77 -15.08
N SER A 293 -0.56 40.02 -15.33
CA SER A 293 -0.64 41.15 -14.38
C SER A 293 -1.95 41.95 -14.42
N GLU A 294 -2.94 41.57 -15.25
CA GLU A 294 -4.18 42.36 -15.42
C GLU A 294 -5.43 41.71 -14.82
N ILE A 295 -5.30 40.67 -14.01
CA ILE A 295 -6.45 40.08 -13.31
C ILE A 295 -6.63 40.81 -11.99
N LYS A 296 -7.49 41.84 -11.95
CA LYS A 296 -7.97 42.46 -10.70
C LYS A 296 -8.90 41.48 -9.96
N MET A 297 -8.54 41.15 -8.73
CA MET A 297 -9.44 40.44 -7.81
C MET A 297 -10.45 41.41 -7.22
N GLU A 298 -11.73 41.30 -7.57
CA GLU A 298 -12.81 41.93 -6.81
C GLU A 298 -13.24 41.02 -5.67
N THR A 299 -13.10 41.51 -4.45
CA THR A 299 -13.61 40.88 -3.23
C THR A 299 -15.11 41.21 -3.11
N VAL A 300 -15.96 40.21 -3.28
CA VAL A 300 -17.37 40.31 -2.91
C VAL A 300 -17.50 40.01 -1.42
N ARG A 301 -17.86 41.02 -0.62
CA ARG A 301 -18.32 40.90 0.76
C ARG A 301 -19.81 40.60 0.75
N SER A 302 -20.22 39.55 1.43
CA SER A 302 -21.52 39.43 2.07
C SER A 302 -21.40 38.56 3.31
#